data_5862fb036d2d5d58739df2e4caece8ba
#
_entry.id   5862fb036d2d5d58739df2e4caece8ba
#
_cell.length_a   1.000
_cell.length_b   1.000
_cell.length_c   1.000
_cell.angle_alpha   90.00
_cell.angle_beta   90.00
_cell.angle_gamma   90.00
#
_symmetry.space_group_name_H-M   'P 1'
#
loop_
_entity.id
_entity.type
_entity.pdbx_description
1 polymer ?
#
loop_
_entity_poly.entity_id
_entity_poly.type
_entity_poly.pdbx_seq_one_letter_code
_entity_poly.pdbx_strand_id
1 'polypeptide(L)'
;MTGDLIVRNAYLPSRDAVVDIAVTDGAIAAVGSTAAADAALDGPREIDAGGNLVFPGFVDAHVHFDQALSAAGERVPKHNDEPFDKARNIARTVEYFEGTDAGTLTGNAVECVRMAVANGVLFARAHTYIDRTVGTKVIEAILEARETVSDLFDVEVVAFPQRGLLDGPEVREAARESLELGADLLGGIDPASVNDDLERTIETWFEVATEHDVDIDAHVHDGGTLGTYTLERVAEHAVRNGYEGRVTASHAFALADAAVRSGDPRVRGEPLASVLDALERADVGLTTSYPSTPPGMPIGALRERGITVGHGSDELRDLWVPHGNAAPTEGALVQSLRLDRSYTYSTNPGLAHLWNLLTHGGADLLGIEGYGVEVGTPADLVVMDAPSPQWAVLGQADTEYVIRRGKVVAEEGALVV
;
A
#
# COMPACT_ATOMS: atom_id res chain seq x y z
N MET A 1 -19.98 19.62 -11.89
CA MET A 1 -20.65 19.87 -10.59
C MET A 1 -20.94 18.50 -10.03
N THR A 2 -20.32 18.16 -8.91
CA THR A 2 -20.67 16.96 -8.14
C THR A 2 -22.10 17.15 -7.65
N GLY A 3 -23.04 16.31 -8.12
CA GLY A 3 -24.41 16.32 -7.63
C GLY A 3 -24.46 15.85 -6.18
N ASP A 4 -25.46 16.29 -5.43
CA ASP A 4 -25.71 15.81 -4.08
C ASP A 4 -26.02 14.31 -4.11
N LEU A 5 -25.55 13.58 -3.09
CA LEU A 5 -25.69 12.13 -2.97
C LEU A 5 -26.14 11.76 -1.56
N ILE A 6 -27.04 10.79 -1.43
CA ILE A 6 -27.33 10.12 -0.15
C ILE A 6 -27.07 8.63 -0.29
N VAL A 7 -26.27 8.07 0.63
CA VAL A 7 -26.14 6.62 0.83
C VAL A 7 -27.06 6.23 2.01
N ARG A 8 -28.14 5.51 1.69
CA ARG A 8 -29.14 5.02 2.65
C ARG A 8 -28.72 3.70 3.25
N ASN A 9 -29.16 3.44 4.47
CA ASN A 9 -29.01 2.15 5.14
C ASN A 9 -27.56 1.64 5.16
N ALA A 10 -26.59 2.52 5.32
CA ALA A 10 -25.15 2.21 5.35
C ALA A 10 -24.75 1.62 6.71
N TYR A 11 -24.25 0.39 6.78
CA TYR A 11 -23.63 -0.12 8.00
C TYR A 11 -22.21 0.44 8.13
N LEU A 12 -21.96 1.22 9.19
CA LEU A 12 -20.64 1.78 9.51
C LEU A 12 -19.99 1.00 10.66
N PRO A 13 -18.88 0.27 10.42
CA PRO A 13 -18.17 -0.46 11.48
C PRO A 13 -17.66 0.44 12.61
N SER A 14 -17.24 1.68 12.30
CA SER A 14 -16.76 2.66 13.29
C SER A 14 -17.84 3.08 14.30
N ARG A 15 -19.13 2.91 13.96
CA ARG A 15 -20.29 3.25 14.83
C ARG A 15 -21.07 2.04 15.28
N ASP A 16 -20.77 0.85 14.74
CA ASP A 16 -21.57 -0.37 14.89
C ASP A 16 -23.08 -0.10 14.67
N ALA A 17 -23.42 0.62 13.61
CA ALA A 17 -24.77 1.09 13.36
C ALA A 17 -25.05 1.24 11.86
N VAL A 18 -26.34 1.04 11.51
CA VAL A 18 -26.87 1.39 10.19
C VAL A 18 -27.36 2.83 10.22
N VAL A 19 -26.85 3.65 9.31
CA VAL A 19 -27.10 5.10 9.22
C VAL A 19 -27.28 5.52 7.77
N ASP A 20 -27.74 6.77 7.57
CA ASP A 20 -27.70 7.43 6.27
C ASP A 20 -26.53 8.42 6.21
N ILE A 21 -25.88 8.55 5.04
CA ILE A 21 -24.77 9.45 4.79
C ILE A 21 -25.19 10.43 3.70
N ALA A 22 -25.21 11.72 4.02
CA ALA A 22 -25.47 12.79 3.05
C ALA A 22 -24.16 13.41 2.59
N VAL A 23 -24.03 13.62 1.29
CA VAL A 23 -22.83 14.17 0.63
C VAL A 23 -23.23 15.39 -0.21
N THR A 24 -22.51 16.50 -0.05
CA THR A 24 -22.64 17.70 -0.88
C THR A 24 -21.26 18.26 -1.17
N ASP A 25 -21.08 18.82 -2.36
CA ASP A 25 -19.80 19.42 -2.81
C ASP A 25 -18.58 18.49 -2.64
N GLY A 26 -18.80 17.16 -2.74
CA GLY A 26 -17.76 16.16 -2.62
C GLY A 26 -17.34 15.80 -1.19
N ALA A 27 -17.98 16.36 -0.18
CA ALA A 27 -17.72 16.12 1.24
C ALA A 27 -18.95 15.55 1.96
N ILE A 28 -18.73 14.86 3.07
CA ILE A 28 -19.78 14.33 3.94
C ILE A 28 -20.43 15.48 4.70
N ALA A 29 -21.72 15.73 4.43
CA ALA A 29 -22.51 16.80 5.07
C ALA A 29 -23.23 16.34 6.34
N ALA A 30 -23.68 15.06 6.38
CA ALA A 30 -24.31 14.48 7.56
C ALA A 30 -24.10 12.97 7.63
N VAL A 31 -24.03 12.43 8.84
CA VAL A 31 -24.00 11.00 9.12
C VAL A 31 -24.94 10.72 10.29
N GLY A 32 -26.01 9.99 10.08
CA GLY A 32 -26.96 9.72 11.16
C GLY A 32 -28.30 9.20 10.70
N SER A 33 -29.40 9.72 11.32
CA SER A 33 -30.75 9.33 10.96
C SER A 33 -31.19 9.89 9.60
N THR A 34 -32.13 9.23 8.94
CA THR A 34 -32.72 9.67 7.67
C THR A 34 -33.14 11.16 7.69
N ALA A 35 -33.77 11.63 8.79
CA ALA A 35 -34.17 13.03 8.91
C ALA A 35 -32.99 14.01 8.89
N ALA A 36 -31.80 13.64 9.45
CA ALA A 36 -30.63 14.48 9.41
C ALA A 36 -30.00 14.50 8.00
N ALA A 37 -30.02 13.37 7.31
CA ALA A 37 -29.52 13.28 5.93
C ALA A 37 -30.43 14.03 4.94
N ASP A 38 -31.74 13.88 5.06
CA ASP A 38 -32.72 14.58 4.20
C ASP A 38 -32.71 16.09 4.38
N ALA A 39 -32.45 16.57 5.59
CA ALA A 39 -32.39 18.00 5.90
C ALA A 39 -31.13 18.68 5.31
N ALA A 40 -30.14 17.91 4.95
CA ALA A 40 -28.88 18.45 4.42
C ALA A 40 -28.91 18.74 2.92
N LEU A 41 -29.84 18.12 2.15
CA LEU A 41 -29.79 18.09 0.69
C LEU A 41 -31.17 18.36 0.04
N ASP A 42 -31.14 18.84 -1.21
CA ASP A 42 -32.34 19.08 -2.01
C ASP A 42 -32.26 18.27 -3.33
N GLY A 43 -33.01 17.15 -3.38
CA GLY A 43 -33.12 16.28 -4.55
C GLY A 43 -31.84 15.51 -4.94
N PRO A 44 -31.15 14.86 -3.99
CA PRO A 44 -29.91 14.13 -4.27
C PRO A 44 -30.16 12.85 -5.07
N ARG A 45 -29.07 12.32 -5.68
CA ARG A 45 -29.03 10.91 -6.10
C ARG A 45 -29.08 10.04 -4.83
N GLU A 46 -29.86 8.98 -4.86
CA GLU A 46 -29.92 8.03 -3.74
C GLU A 46 -29.30 6.67 -4.12
N ILE A 47 -28.49 6.12 -3.21
CA ILE A 47 -27.98 4.76 -3.22
C ILE A 47 -28.48 4.09 -1.96
N ASP A 48 -29.12 2.92 -2.07
CA ASP A 48 -29.51 2.12 -0.91
C ASP A 48 -28.50 1.01 -0.68
N ALA A 49 -27.72 1.12 0.38
CA ALA A 49 -26.74 0.10 0.77
C ALA A 49 -27.39 -1.14 1.43
N GLY A 50 -28.71 -1.14 1.66
CA GLY A 50 -29.44 -2.32 2.14
C GLY A 50 -29.01 -2.86 3.51
N GLY A 51 -28.27 -2.11 4.30
CA GLY A 51 -27.62 -2.57 5.53
C GLY A 51 -26.22 -3.15 5.33
N ASN A 52 -25.69 -3.07 4.12
CA ASN A 52 -24.36 -3.53 3.76
C ASN A 52 -23.25 -2.58 4.25
N LEU A 53 -22.04 -3.09 4.23
CA LEU A 53 -20.82 -2.43 4.70
C LEU A 53 -20.51 -1.18 3.88
N VAL A 54 -20.34 -0.04 4.56
CA VAL A 54 -19.84 1.20 3.98
C VAL A 54 -18.62 1.65 4.77
N PHE A 55 -17.56 2.05 4.07
CA PHE A 55 -16.29 2.43 4.67
C PHE A 55 -15.53 3.40 3.76
N PRO A 56 -14.51 4.11 4.25
CA PRO A 56 -13.63 4.91 3.39
C PRO A 56 -12.82 3.99 2.46
N GLY A 57 -12.53 4.45 1.24
CA GLY A 57 -11.85 3.64 0.22
C GLY A 57 -10.59 2.96 0.73
N PHE A 58 -10.28 1.77 0.22
CA PHE A 58 -9.07 1.05 0.56
C PHE A 58 -7.81 1.84 0.20
N VAL A 59 -6.74 1.56 0.95
CA VAL A 59 -5.40 2.09 0.74
C VAL A 59 -4.46 0.94 0.38
N ASP A 60 -3.83 1.01 -0.78
CA ASP A 60 -2.74 0.11 -1.20
C ASP A 60 -1.40 0.76 -0.82
N ALA A 61 -0.88 0.38 0.34
CA ALA A 61 0.28 1.05 0.92
C ALA A 61 1.62 0.69 0.26
N HIS A 62 1.62 -0.22 -0.73
CA HIS A 62 2.82 -0.64 -1.45
C HIS A 62 2.46 -1.39 -2.72
N VAL A 63 2.75 -0.81 -3.88
CA VAL A 63 2.47 -1.41 -5.19
C VAL A 63 3.50 -1.02 -6.23
N HIS A 64 3.71 -1.87 -7.24
CA HIS A 64 4.55 -1.62 -8.41
C HIS A 64 3.69 -1.43 -9.66
N PHE A 65 3.09 -0.24 -9.85
CA PHE A 65 2.31 0.07 -11.06
C PHE A 65 3.17 0.12 -12.32
N ASP A 66 4.46 0.38 -12.18
CA ASP A 66 5.41 0.52 -13.27
C ASP A 66 5.61 -0.76 -14.09
N GLN A 67 5.54 -1.91 -13.44
CA GLN A 67 5.64 -3.23 -14.09
C GLN A 67 4.32 -4.01 -14.10
N ALA A 68 3.24 -3.45 -13.58
CA ALA A 68 1.94 -4.09 -13.55
C ALA A 68 1.53 -4.56 -14.96
N LEU A 69 0.87 -5.72 -15.02
CA LEU A 69 0.41 -6.37 -16.25
C LEU A 69 1.53 -6.79 -17.24
N SER A 70 2.81 -6.66 -16.90
CA SER A 70 3.94 -7.03 -17.78
C SER A 70 3.98 -8.54 -18.09
N ALA A 71 3.45 -9.39 -17.20
CA ALA A 71 3.29 -10.83 -17.43
C ALA A 71 2.02 -11.19 -18.21
N ALA A 72 1.19 -10.21 -18.60
CA ALA A 72 -0.03 -10.51 -19.35
C ALA A 72 0.26 -11.23 -20.68
N GLY A 73 -0.39 -12.33 -20.90
CA GLY A 73 -0.30 -13.16 -22.09
C GLY A 73 -1.69 -13.55 -22.60
N GLU A 74 -1.80 -13.95 -23.87
CA GLU A 74 -3.11 -14.26 -24.47
C GLU A 74 -3.85 -15.42 -23.79
N ARG A 75 -3.14 -16.43 -23.30
CA ARG A 75 -3.74 -17.64 -22.72
C ARG A 75 -3.11 -18.06 -21.41
N VAL A 76 -1.83 -17.78 -21.21
CA VAL A 76 -1.05 -18.10 -20.00
C VAL A 76 -0.16 -16.92 -19.66
N PRO A 77 0.20 -16.72 -18.38
CA PRO A 77 1.15 -15.69 -17.99
C PRO A 77 2.50 -15.85 -18.69
N LYS A 78 3.10 -14.76 -19.12
CA LYS A 78 4.46 -14.79 -19.70
C LYS A 78 5.47 -15.16 -18.60
N HIS A 79 6.52 -15.88 -19.00
CA HIS A 79 7.66 -16.20 -18.13
C HIS A 79 7.35 -17.03 -16.87
N ASN A 80 6.17 -17.66 -16.79
CA ASN A 80 5.76 -18.47 -15.63
C ASN A 80 6.05 -19.98 -15.83
N ASP A 81 6.94 -20.35 -16.76
CA ASP A 81 7.29 -21.75 -17.05
C ASP A 81 8.41 -22.29 -16.13
N GLU A 82 9.05 -21.43 -15.35
CA GLU A 82 10.17 -21.75 -14.50
C GLU A 82 9.95 -21.28 -13.06
N PRO A 83 10.53 -22.00 -12.06
CA PRO A 83 10.45 -21.55 -10.67
C PRO A 83 11.04 -20.14 -10.47
N PHE A 84 10.61 -19.45 -9.41
CA PHE A 84 11.12 -18.14 -9.04
C PHE A 84 12.65 -18.13 -8.92
N ASP A 85 13.29 -17.12 -9.53
CA ASP A 85 14.71 -16.82 -9.41
C ASP A 85 14.92 -15.31 -9.41
N LYS A 86 15.39 -14.75 -8.28
CA LYS A 86 15.51 -13.29 -8.07
C LYS A 86 16.40 -12.63 -9.14
N ALA A 87 17.56 -13.21 -9.45
CA ALA A 87 18.50 -12.60 -10.39
C ALA A 87 17.95 -12.57 -11.82
N ARG A 88 17.28 -13.67 -12.23
CA ARG A 88 16.59 -13.74 -13.52
C ARG A 88 15.44 -12.74 -13.62
N ASN A 89 14.64 -12.60 -12.56
CA ASN A 89 13.50 -11.65 -12.56
C ASN A 89 14.01 -10.21 -12.63
N ILE A 90 15.07 -9.84 -11.90
CA ILE A 90 15.72 -8.53 -12.04
C ILE A 90 16.17 -8.29 -13.50
N ALA A 91 16.83 -9.27 -14.12
CA ALA A 91 17.28 -9.12 -15.51
C ALA A 91 16.10 -8.93 -16.49
N ARG A 92 15.02 -9.69 -16.32
CA ARG A 92 13.78 -9.55 -17.12
C ARG A 92 13.10 -8.20 -16.92
N THR A 93 13.10 -7.69 -15.70
CA THR A 93 12.54 -6.36 -15.37
C THR A 93 13.32 -5.26 -16.07
N VAL A 94 14.66 -5.32 -16.05
CA VAL A 94 15.50 -4.37 -16.80
C VAL A 94 15.22 -4.44 -18.30
N GLU A 95 15.22 -5.65 -18.89
CA GLU A 95 14.93 -5.86 -20.31
C GLU A 95 13.53 -5.33 -20.68
N TYR A 96 12.53 -5.54 -19.82
CA TYR A 96 11.18 -5.01 -19.98
C TYR A 96 11.16 -3.48 -20.04
N PHE A 97 11.79 -2.82 -19.09
CA PHE A 97 11.83 -1.36 -19.06
C PHE A 97 12.64 -0.75 -20.17
N GLU A 98 13.75 -1.39 -20.60
CA GLU A 98 14.52 -0.95 -21.76
C GLU A 98 13.70 -1.06 -23.06
N GLY A 99 13.01 -2.19 -23.24
CA GLY A 99 12.28 -2.54 -24.46
C GLY A 99 10.89 -1.94 -24.59
N THR A 100 10.28 -1.45 -23.49
CA THR A 100 8.90 -0.95 -23.47
C THR A 100 8.88 0.57 -23.59
N ASP A 101 8.06 1.12 -24.47
CA ASP A 101 7.90 2.57 -24.61
C ASP A 101 7.08 3.16 -23.43
N ALA A 102 7.28 4.46 -23.15
CA ALA A 102 6.64 5.16 -22.04
C ALA A 102 5.10 5.10 -22.11
N GLY A 103 4.52 5.23 -23.29
CA GLY A 103 3.06 5.19 -23.45
C GLY A 103 2.46 3.84 -23.08
N THR A 104 3.17 2.73 -23.35
CA THR A 104 2.76 1.38 -22.90
C THR A 104 2.85 1.26 -21.38
N LEU A 105 3.91 1.80 -20.74
CA LEU A 105 4.05 1.80 -19.28
C LEU A 105 2.91 2.60 -18.63
N THR A 106 2.67 3.84 -19.11
CA THR A 106 1.55 4.68 -18.68
C THR A 106 0.21 3.96 -18.84
N GLY A 107 -0.04 3.33 -20.00
CA GLY A 107 -1.29 2.63 -20.28
C GLY A 107 -1.53 1.44 -19.34
N ASN A 108 -0.51 0.64 -19.07
CA ASN A 108 -0.60 -0.49 -18.13
C ASN A 108 -0.87 -0.01 -16.69
N ALA A 109 -0.19 1.06 -16.24
CA ALA A 109 -0.43 1.65 -14.93
C ALA A 109 -1.85 2.18 -14.78
N VAL A 110 -2.35 2.93 -15.78
CA VAL A 110 -3.74 3.43 -15.81
C VAL A 110 -4.75 2.28 -15.74
N GLU A 111 -4.54 1.21 -16.50
CA GLU A 111 -5.43 0.04 -16.49
C GLU A 111 -5.40 -0.66 -15.12
N CYS A 112 -4.22 -0.78 -14.52
CA CYS A 112 -4.08 -1.36 -13.18
C CYS A 112 -4.79 -0.51 -12.12
N VAL A 113 -4.66 0.83 -12.17
CA VAL A 113 -5.41 1.74 -11.29
C VAL A 113 -6.92 1.59 -11.49
N ARG A 114 -7.40 1.47 -12.73
CA ARG A 114 -8.83 1.24 -13.01
C ARG A 114 -9.33 -0.06 -12.38
N MET A 115 -8.53 -1.13 -12.44
CA MET A 115 -8.84 -2.38 -11.74
C MET A 115 -8.91 -2.18 -10.23
N ALA A 116 -7.97 -1.42 -9.65
CA ALA A 116 -7.92 -1.11 -8.23
C ALA A 116 -9.15 -0.29 -7.78
N VAL A 117 -9.51 0.75 -8.54
CA VAL A 117 -10.73 1.56 -8.27
C VAL A 117 -12.00 0.70 -8.32
N ALA A 118 -12.12 -0.19 -9.30
CA ALA A 118 -13.26 -1.10 -9.41
C ALA A 118 -13.40 -2.01 -8.18
N ASN A 119 -12.31 -2.29 -7.47
CA ASN A 119 -12.25 -3.05 -6.22
C ASN A 119 -12.26 -2.17 -4.95
N GLY A 120 -12.52 -0.87 -5.08
CA GLY A 120 -12.66 0.05 -3.95
C GLY A 120 -11.35 0.64 -3.42
N VAL A 121 -10.22 0.47 -4.11
CA VAL A 121 -8.97 1.16 -3.76
C VAL A 121 -9.03 2.58 -4.30
N LEU A 122 -8.71 3.57 -3.47
CA LEU A 122 -8.72 4.99 -3.84
C LEU A 122 -7.40 5.71 -3.61
N PHE A 123 -6.46 5.05 -2.91
CA PHE A 123 -5.16 5.61 -2.55
C PHE A 123 -4.08 4.55 -2.70
N ALA A 124 -2.90 4.92 -3.20
CA ALA A 124 -1.76 4.01 -3.21
C ALA A 124 -0.42 4.73 -3.07
N ARG A 125 0.59 3.97 -2.61
CA ARG A 125 2.00 4.32 -2.69
C ARG A 125 2.68 3.41 -3.71
N ALA A 126 3.09 3.99 -4.85
CA ALA A 126 3.65 3.28 -5.99
C ALA A 126 5.18 3.35 -6.02
N HIS A 127 5.84 2.23 -5.81
CA HIS A 127 7.29 2.10 -5.96
C HIS A 127 7.64 2.02 -7.44
N THR A 128 8.37 3.02 -7.94
CA THR A 128 8.62 3.22 -9.36
C THR A 128 10.12 3.11 -9.67
N TYR A 129 10.45 2.20 -10.54
CA TYR A 129 11.80 1.78 -10.88
C TYR A 129 12.67 2.91 -11.44
N ILE A 130 13.88 3.03 -10.91
CA ILE A 130 14.97 3.82 -11.48
C ILE A 130 16.28 3.02 -11.47
N ASP A 131 17.11 3.20 -12.49
CA ASP A 131 18.49 2.72 -12.52
C ASP A 131 19.35 3.53 -13.49
N ARG A 132 20.62 3.14 -13.62
CA ARG A 132 21.57 3.79 -14.54
C ARG A 132 21.25 3.61 -16.03
N THR A 133 20.38 2.66 -16.38
CA THR A 133 20.08 2.29 -17.78
C THR A 133 18.86 3.04 -18.29
N VAL A 134 17.79 3.04 -17.49
CA VAL A 134 16.51 3.67 -17.88
C VAL A 134 16.35 5.09 -17.34
N GLY A 135 17.18 5.50 -16.38
CA GLY A 135 17.12 6.84 -15.78
C GLY A 135 15.74 7.10 -15.16
N THR A 136 15.12 8.21 -15.54
CA THR A 136 13.79 8.67 -15.07
C THR A 136 12.62 8.24 -15.96
N LYS A 137 12.87 7.53 -17.07
CA LYS A 137 11.83 7.14 -18.05
C LYS A 137 10.58 6.53 -17.42
N VAL A 138 10.77 5.64 -16.43
CA VAL A 138 9.65 4.94 -15.79
C VAL A 138 8.91 5.87 -14.83
N ILE A 139 9.63 6.72 -14.10
CA ILE A 139 9.05 7.78 -13.26
C ILE A 139 8.14 8.70 -14.10
N GLU A 140 8.62 9.19 -15.22
CA GLU A 140 7.86 10.07 -16.11
C GLU A 140 6.55 9.40 -16.57
N ALA A 141 6.60 8.11 -16.92
CA ALA A 141 5.43 7.34 -17.32
C ALA A 141 4.40 7.17 -16.17
N ILE A 142 4.86 6.95 -14.94
CA ILE A 142 3.97 6.81 -13.78
C ILE A 142 3.42 8.16 -13.32
N LEU A 143 4.19 9.24 -13.42
CA LEU A 143 3.67 10.60 -13.16
C LEU A 143 2.59 10.99 -14.19
N GLU A 144 2.76 10.62 -15.47
CA GLU A 144 1.71 10.80 -16.49
C GLU A 144 0.46 9.94 -16.19
N ALA A 145 0.65 8.72 -15.72
CA ALA A 145 -0.46 7.86 -15.29
C ALA A 145 -1.20 8.48 -14.09
N ARG A 146 -0.48 8.98 -13.07
CA ARG A 146 -1.03 9.68 -11.91
C ARG A 146 -1.91 10.85 -12.31
N GLU A 147 -1.44 11.70 -13.22
CA GLU A 147 -2.23 12.82 -13.73
C GLU A 147 -3.50 12.34 -14.45
N THR A 148 -3.37 11.29 -15.27
CA THR A 148 -4.49 10.72 -16.04
C THR A 148 -5.61 10.19 -15.14
N VAL A 149 -5.28 9.66 -13.97
CA VAL A 149 -6.26 9.06 -13.03
C VAL A 149 -6.61 9.97 -11.86
N SER A 150 -6.15 11.22 -11.82
CA SER A 150 -6.25 12.13 -10.67
C SER A 150 -7.68 12.41 -10.19
N ASP A 151 -8.68 12.31 -11.08
CA ASP A 151 -10.10 12.40 -10.74
C ASP A 151 -10.64 11.14 -10.02
N LEU A 152 -9.92 10.01 -10.10
CA LEU A 152 -10.36 8.70 -9.62
C LEU A 152 -9.56 8.22 -8.41
N PHE A 153 -8.29 8.61 -8.32
CA PHE A 153 -7.32 7.93 -7.48
C PHE A 153 -6.18 8.84 -7.07
N ASP A 154 -5.70 8.75 -5.84
CA ASP A 154 -4.50 9.46 -5.40
C ASP A 154 -3.32 8.50 -5.32
N VAL A 155 -2.19 8.87 -5.94
CA VAL A 155 -0.95 8.08 -5.97
C VAL A 155 0.21 8.89 -5.42
N GLU A 156 0.87 8.36 -4.39
CA GLU A 156 2.23 8.75 -4.02
C GLU A 156 3.24 7.95 -4.85
N VAL A 157 4.23 8.60 -5.43
CA VAL A 157 5.27 7.98 -6.27
C VAL A 157 6.58 7.94 -5.52
N VAL A 158 7.14 6.74 -5.35
CA VAL A 158 8.44 6.50 -4.72
C VAL A 158 9.50 6.29 -5.80
N ALA A 159 10.56 7.09 -5.83
CA ALA A 159 11.70 6.86 -6.70
C ALA A 159 12.51 5.66 -6.20
N PHE A 160 12.32 4.47 -6.78
CA PHE A 160 12.80 3.19 -6.27
C PHE A 160 14.03 2.67 -7.02
N PRO A 161 15.24 2.75 -6.43
CA PRO A 161 16.47 2.24 -7.02
C PRO A 161 16.61 0.73 -6.76
N GLN A 162 16.03 -0.12 -7.61
CA GLN A 162 16.04 -1.60 -7.47
C GLN A 162 17.44 -2.20 -7.31
N ARG A 163 18.49 -1.53 -7.78
CA ARG A 163 19.88 -1.96 -7.68
C ARG A 163 20.67 -1.19 -6.62
N GLY A 164 19.95 -0.39 -5.81
CA GLY A 164 20.50 0.44 -4.75
C GLY A 164 21.20 1.71 -5.26
N LEU A 165 21.22 2.75 -4.42
CA LEU A 165 21.81 4.05 -4.75
C LEU A 165 23.34 4.01 -4.94
N LEU A 166 24.02 2.95 -4.49
CA LEU A 166 25.47 2.80 -4.68
C LEU A 166 25.85 2.07 -5.97
N ASP A 167 24.89 1.64 -6.83
CA ASP A 167 25.16 1.01 -8.13
C ASP A 167 25.75 2.00 -9.18
N GLY A 168 26.05 3.22 -8.81
CA GLY A 168 26.70 4.22 -9.62
C GLY A 168 26.24 5.65 -9.32
N PRO A 169 27.03 6.65 -9.75
CA PRO A 169 26.62 8.05 -9.61
C PRO A 169 25.36 8.39 -10.43
N GLU A 170 25.16 7.70 -11.56
CA GLU A 170 24.01 7.88 -12.45
C GLU A 170 22.69 7.50 -11.76
N VAL A 171 22.69 6.50 -10.87
CA VAL A 171 21.48 6.11 -10.11
C VAL A 171 21.12 7.18 -9.09
N ARG A 172 22.12 7.77 -8.42
CA ARG A 172 21.87 8.88 -7.48
C ARG A 172 21.36 10.13 -8.20
N GLU A 173 21.88 10.39 -9.39
CA GLU A 173 21.37 11.49 -10.23
C GLU A 173 19.93 11.22 -10.66
N ALA A 174 19.62 10.02 -11.16
CA ALA A 174 18.25 9.63 -11.52
C ALA A 174 17.30 9.72 -10.32
N ALA A 175 17.73 9.40 -9.10
CA ALA A 175 16.92 9.57 -7.90
C ALA A 175 16.60 11.05 -7.63
N ARG A 176 17.60 11.95 -7.69
CA ARG A 176 17.41 13.39 -7.52
C ARG A 176 16.48 13.97 -8.60
N GLU A 177 16.77 13.65 -9.86
CA GLU A 177 15.96 14.08 -11.00
C GLU A 177 14.51 13.59 -10.87
N SER A 178 14.29 12.35 -10.39
CA SER A 178 12.94 11.82 -10.13
C SER A 178 12.18 12.64 -9.09
N LEU A 179 12.85 13.04 -8.01
CA LEU A 179 12.26 13.91 -6.98
C LEU A 179 11.98 15.32 -7.52
N GLU A 180 12.87 15.87 -8.34
CA GLU A 180 12.64 17.15 -9.02
C GLU A 180 11.50 17.10 -10.03
N LEU A 181 11.25 15.95 -10.68
CA LEU A 181 10.12 15.72 -11.59
C LEU A 181 8.79 15.54 -10.85
N GLY A 182 8.80 15.30 -9.54
CA GLY A 182 7.59 15.22 -8.72
C GLY A 182 7.29 13.84 -8.15
N ALA A 183 8.30 12.96 -8.03
CA ALA A 183 8.20 11.81 -7.13
C ALA A 183 8.13 12.33 -5.68
N ASP A 184 7.31 11.69 -4.85
CA ASP A 184 6.96 12.17 -3.52
C ASP A 184 7.93 11.67 -2.45
N LEU A 185 8.51 10.46 -2.63
CA LEU A 185 9.40 9.81 -1.67
C LEU A 185 10.64 9.24 -2.35
N LEU A 186 11.70 9.08 -1.55
CA LEU A 186 12.88 8.31 -1.93
C LEU A 186 12.71 6.84 -1.53
N GLY A 187 12.95 5.94 -2.46
CA GLY A 187 13.04 4.51 -2.21
C GLY A 187 14.44 4.05 -1.80
N GLY A 188 14.50 2.83 -1.31
CA GLY A 188 15.74 2.12 -1.01
C GLY A 188 15.53 0.61 -1.11
N ILE A 189 16.62 -0.16 -1.10
CA ILE A 189 16.56 -1.62 -1.10
C ILE A 189 17.75 -2.22 -0.33
N ASP A 190 17.48 -3.22 0.51
CA ASP A 190 18.41 -4.17 1.13
C ASP A 190 19.86 -3.63 1.26
N PRO A 191 20.11 -2.67 2.15
CA PRO A 191 21.39 -1.92 2.16
C PRO A 191 22.62 -2.80 2.41
N ALA A 192 22.44 -3.95 3.08
CA ALA A 192 23.53 -4.87 3.34
C ALA A 192 23.79 -5.82 2.18
N SER A 193 22.74 -6.37 1.52
CA SER A 193 22.91 -7.45 0.55
C SER A 193 22.95 -6.98 -0.91
N VAL A 194 22.47 -5.77 -1.23
CA VAL A 194 22.46 -5.26 -2.61
C VAL A 194 23.75 -4.52 -2.96
N ASN A 195 24.24 -3.65 -2.07
CA ASN A 195 25.45 -2.87 -2.35
C ASN A 195 26.65 -3.23 -1.45
N ASP A 196 26.55 -4.28 -0.61
CA ASP A 196 27.61 -4.76 0.32
C ASP A 196 28.17 -3.70 1.29
N ASP A 197 27.46 -2.58 1.49
CA ASP A 197 27.85 -1.49 2.39
C ASP A 197 26.62 -0.87 3.06
N LEU A 198 26.19 -1.51 4.15
CA LEU A 198 24.98 -1.14 4.89
C LEU A 198 24.98 0.32 5.35
N GLU A 199 26.07 0.74 6.02
CA GLU A 199 26.15 2.08 6.60
C GLU A 199 26.15 3.15 5.51
N ARG A 200 26.97 3.00 4.49
CA ARG A 200 27.08 3.97 3.40
C ARG A 200 25.77 4.03 2.58
N THR A 201 25.09 2.91 2.40
CA THR A 201 23.80 2.89 1.70
C THR A 201 22.75 3.67 2.49
N ILE A 202 22.59 3.39 3.80
CA ILE A 202 21.65 4.12 4.65
C ILE A 202 22.01 5.61 4.71
N GLU A 203 23.28 5.96 4.94
CA GLU A 203 23.73 7.37 4.90
C GLU A 203 23.32 8.06 3.60
N THR A 204 23.48 7.38 2.45
CA THR A 204 23.13 7.94 1.14
C THR A 204 21.63 8.16 0.99
N TRP A 205 20.77 7.28 1.56
CA TRP A 205 19.33 7.51 1.60
C TRP A 205 19.00 8.82 2.32
N PHE A 206 19.55 9.02 3.52
CA PHE A 206 19.27 10.22 4.30
C PHE A 206 19.93 11.48 3.69
N GLU A 207 21.10 11.36 3.04
CA GLU A 207 21.71 12.47 2.29
C GLU A 207 20.75 12.98 1.20
N VAL A 208 20.25 12.08 0.33
CA VAL A 208 19.36 12.44 -0.78
C VAL A 208 17.99 12.89 -0.28
N ALA A 209 17.39 12.18 0.68
CA ALA A 209 16.10 12.54 1.23
C ALA A 209 16.11 13.91 1.92
N THR A 210 17.16 14.21 2.68
CA THR A 210 17.32 15.52 3.34
C THR A 210 17.54 16.65 2.34
N GLU A 211 18.29 16.41 1.25
CA GLU A 211 18.54 17.38 0.18
C GLU A 211 17.22 17.86 -0.46
N HIS A 212 16.23 16.97 -0.60
CA HIS A 212 14.93 17.26 -1.22
C HIS A 212 13.77 17.40 -0.23
N ASP A 213 14.02 17.25 1.07
CA ASP A 213 13.01 17.26 2.14
C ASP A 213 11.85 16.29 1.91
N VAL A 214 12.17 15.05 1.51
CA VAL A 214 11.20 13.98 1.25
C VAL A 214 11.32 12.83 2.24
N ASP A 215 10.29 12.04 2.39
CA ASP A 215 10.26 10.84 3.21
C ASP A 215 10.96 9.66 2.52
N ILE A 216 11.26 8.60 3.28
CA ILE A 216 11.92 7.40 2.78
C ILE A 216 10.98 6.20 2.90
N ASP A 217 10.83 5.42 1.81
CA ASP A 217 10.19 4.10 1.86
C ASP A 217 11.11 3.04 1.25
N ALA A 218 11.75 2.24 2.10
CA ALA A 218 12.79 1.31 1.69
C ALA A 218 12.35 -0.16 1.82
N HIS A 219 12.62 -0.94 0.77
CA HIS A 219 12.48 -2.40 0.81
C HIS A 219 13.54 -3.02 1.72
N VAL A 220 13.14 -3.82 2.69
CA VAL A 220 14.02 -4.57 3.59
C VAL A 220 13.62 -6.05 3.58
N HIS A 221 14.20 -6.81 2.63
CA HIS A 221 13.94 -8.25 2.48
C HIS A 221 14.96 -9.12 3.23
N ASP A 222 16.11 -8.55 3.61
CA ASP A 222 17.13 -9.28 4.35
C ASP A 222 16.53 -9.96 5.57
N GLY A 223 16.73 -11.28 5.69
CA GLY A 223 16.19 -12.09 6.78
C GLY A 223 17.15 -12.23 7.97
N GLY A 224 16.68 -12.90 9.00
CA GLY A 224 17.49 -13.29 10.15
C GLY A 224 18.10 -12.12 10.91
N THR A 225 19.33 -12.33 11.41
CA THR A 225 20.05 -11.30 12.19
C THR A 225 20.50 -10.12 11.34
N LEU A 226 20.79 -10.35 10.05
CA LEU A 226 21.19 -9.28 9.16
C LEU A 226 20.04 -8.28 9.00
N GLY A 227 18.84 -8.76 8.70
CA GLY A 227 17.69 -7.88 8.52
C GLY A 227 17.23 -7.17 9.80
N THR A 228 17.27 -7.85 10.98
CA THR A 228 16.98 -7.15 12.25
C THR A 228 18.02 -6.07 12.54
N TYR A 229 19.30 -6.33 12.28
CA TYR A 229 20.35 -5.32 12.41
C TYR A 229 20.16 -4.18 11.43
N THR A 230 19.78 -4.47 10.19
CA THR A 230 19.44 -3.44 9.19
C THR A 230 18.32 -2.52 9.68
N LEU A 231 17.22 -3.09 10.19
CA LEU A 231 16.09 -2.31 10.71
C LEU A 231 16.50 -1.43 11.91
N GLU A 232 17.31 -1.97 12.84
CA GLU A 232 17.86 -1.20 13.95
C GLU A 232 18.74 -0.03 13.47
N ARG A 233 19.59 -0.25 12.44
CA ARG A 233 20.43 0.80 11.85
C ARG A 233 19.61 1.87 11.13
N VAL A 234 18.59 1.48 10.35
CA VAL A 234 17.65 2.43 9.72
C VAL A 234 16.98 3.31 10.79
N ALA A 235 16.46 2.70 11.86
CA ALA A 235 15.84 3.42 12.97
C ALA A 235 16.83 4.39 13.66
N GLU A 236 18.08 3.97 13.89
CA GLU A 236 19.10 4.83 14.48
C GLU A 236 19.45 6.03 13.58
N HIS A 237 19.53 5.81 12.25
CA HIS A 237 19.74 6.89 11.29
C HIS A 237 18.53 7.84 11.22
N ALA A 238 17.30 7.32 11.30
CA ALA A 238 16.11 8.16 11.37
C ALA A 238 16.17 9.13 12.54
N VAL A 239 16.42 8.63 13.75
CA VAL A 239 16.59 9.49 14.95
C VAL A 239 17.76 10.47 14.81
N ARG A 240 18.91 10.00 14.27
CA ARG A 240 20.11 10.86 14.09
C ARG A 240 19.86 12.05 13.17
N ASN A 241 19.04 11.85 12.14
CA ASN A 241 18.77 12.85 11.10
C ASN A 241 17.48 13.65 11.34
N GLY A 242 16.72 13.38 12.43
CA GLY A 242 15.43 14.03 12.71
C GLY A 242 14.32 13.59 11.74
N TYR A 243 14.33 12.32 11.37
CA TYR A 243 13.39 11.68 10.43
C TYR A 243 12.41 10.75 11.14
N GLU A 244 12.19 10.93 12.44
CA GLU A 244 11.17 10.19 13.18
C GLU A 244 9.80 10.40 12.53
N GLY A 245 9.09 9.32 12.22
CA GLY A 245 7.80 9.34 11.52
C GLY A 245 7.89 9.54 10.00
N ARG A 246 9.10 9.68 9.43
CA ARG A 246 9.34 9.94 8.00
C ARG A 246 10.00 8.76 7.27
N VAL A 247 10.05 7.60 7.90
CA VAL A 247 10.66 6.40 7.31
C VAL A 247 9.68 5.24 7.35
N THR A 248 9.49 4.58 6.23
CA THR A 248 8.78 3.30 6.09
C THR A 248 9.78 2.21 5.72
N ALA A 249 9.71 1.05 6.40
CA ALA A 249 10.42 -0.15 6.02
C ALA A 249 9.44 -1.17 5.43
N SER A 250 9.44 -1.29 4.12
CA SER A 250 8.58 -2.21 3.39
C SER A 250 9.09 -3.65 3.52
N HIS A 251 8.16 -4.61 3.65
CA HIS A 251 8.36 -6.06 3.84
C HIS A 251 8.90 -6.46 5.21
N ALA A 252 10.04 -5.93 5.65
CA ALA A 252 10.68 -6.18 6.95
C ALA A 252 10.71 -7.68 7.36
N PHE A 253 11.08 -8.58 6.43
CA PHE A 253 10.97 -10.05 6.59
C PHE A 253 11.67 -10.58 7.84
N ALA A 254 12.74 -9.93 8.28
CA ALA A 254 13.49 -10.31 9.48
C ALA A 254 12.65 -10.32 10.77
N LEU A 255 11.52 -9.60 10.82
CA LEU A 255 10.65 -9.58 11.99
C LEU A 255 9.98 -10.95 12.22
N ALA A 256 9.63 -11.68 11.16
CA ALA A 256 9.12 -13.04 11.27
C ALA A 256 10.19 -13.99 11.86
N ASP A 257 11.44 -13.88 11.40
CA ASP A 257 12.56 -14.65 11.94
C ASP A 257 12.84 -14.29 13.41
N ALA A 258 12.79 -13.00 13.75
CA ALA A 258 12.98 -12.52 15.10
C ALA A 258 11.88 -13.03 16.06
N ALA A 259 10.63 -13.07 15.60
CA ALA A 259 9.51 -13.63 16.36
C ALA A 259 9.72 -15.13 16.67
N VAL A 260 10.13 -15.91 15.67
CA VAL A 260 10.46 -17.35 15.86
C VAL A 260 11.63 -17.52 16.82
N ARG A 261 12.70 -16.72 16.67
CA ARG A 261 13.90 -16.79 17.52
C ARG A 261 13.62 -16.39 18.97
N SER A 262 12.76 -15.42 19.22
CA SER A 262 12.37 -15.01 20.57
C SER A 262 11.67 -16.13 21.36
N GLY A 263 11.01 -17.07 20.67
CA GLY A 263 10.42 -18.26 21.28
C GLY A 263 11.40 -19.44 21.50
N ASP A 264 12.66 -19.36 21.02
CA ASP A 264 13.65 -20.45 21.16
C ASP A 264 14.51 -20.27 22.43
N PRO A 265 14.43 -21.19 23.42
CA PRO A 265 15.18 -21.09 24.67
C PRO A 265 16.70 -21.12 24.50
N ARG A 266 17.22 -21.47 23.33
CA ARG A 266 18.66 -21.47 23.00
C ARG A 266 19.16 -20.10 22.58
N VAL A 267 18.27 -19.20 22.17
CA VAL A 267 18.61 -17.83 21.77
C VAL A 267 18.73 -16.97 23.02
N ARG A 268 19.83 -16.24 23.15
CA ARG A 268 20.03 -15.28 24.25
C ARG A 268 19.49 -13.92 23.84
N GLY A 269 18.82 -13.25 24.78
CA GLY A 269 18.17 -11.96 24.56
C GLY A 269 16.79 -12.11 23.91
N GLU A 270 16.20 -11.00 23.58
CA GLU A 270 14.87 -10.90 22.98
C GLU A 270 14.96 -10.16 21.64
N PRO A 271 15.37 -10.85 20.56
CA PRO A 271 15.67 -10.19 19.28
C PRO A 271 14.47 -9.45 18.70
N LEU A 272 13.24 -9.92 18.93
CA LEU A 272 12.05 -9.19 18.50
C LEU A 272 11.86 -7.91 19.31
N ALA A 273 11.96 -7.97 20.64
CA ALA A 273 11.77 -6.80 21.49
C ALA A 273 12.79 -5.69 21.16
N SER A 274 14.06 -6.04 20.94
CA SER A 274 15.13 -5.09 20.60
C SER A 274 14.82 -4.31 19.32
N VAL A 275 14.46 -4.99 18.24
CA VAL A 275 14.14 -4.34 16.98
C VAL A 275 12.85 -3.52 17.07
N LEU A 276 11.82 -4.01 17.79
CA LEU A 276 10.59 -3.25 18.01
C LEU A 276 10.83 -1.98 18.83
N ASP A 277 11.69 -2.03 19.86
CA ASP A 277 12.08 -0.84 20.65
C ASP A 277 12.79 0.21 19.77
N ALA A 278 13.57 -0.21 18.77
CA ALA A 278 14.23 0.69 17.84
C ALA A 278 13.22 1.34 16.88
N LEU A 279 12.33 0.53 16.28
CA LEU A 279 11.31 1.00 15.35
C LEU A 279 10.32 1.96 16.03
N GLU A 280 9.83 1.62 17.23
CA GLU A 280 8.95 2.46 18.03
C GLU A 280 9.59 3.81 18.36
N ARG A 281 10.85 3.83 18.82
CA ARG A 281 11.59 5.05 19.17
C ARG A 281 11.79 5.99 17.99
N ALA A 282 11.98 5.43 16.78
CA ALA A 282 12.19 6.18 15.56
C ALA A 282 10.90 6.43 14.78
N ASP A 283 9.76 5.97 15.31
CA ASP A 283 8.45 6.03 14.64
C ASP A 283 8.52 5.53 13.18
N VAL A 284 9.19 4.38 12.98
CA VAL A 284 9.32 3.77 11.65
C VAL A 284 8.05 3.01 11.32
N GLY A 285 7.37 3.41 10.24
CA GLY A 285 6.24 2.70 9.68
C GLY A 285 6.65 1.42 8.95
N LEU A 286 5.72 0.50 8.78
CA LEU A 286 5.95 -0.77 8.10
C LEU A 286 4.87 -1.06 7.06
N THR A 287 5.26 -1.76 5.99
CA THR A 287 4.29 -2.30 5.03
C THR A 287 4.40 -3.81 4.97
N THR A 288 3.27 -4.48 5.07
CA THR A 288 3.14 -5.89 4.68
C THR A 288 2.60 -5.97 3.27
N SER A 289 2.86 -7.04 2.55
CA SER A 289 2.38 -7.19 1.18
C SER A 289 1.95 -8.62 0.87
N TYR A 290 0.96 -8.71 0.01
CA TYR A 290 0.59 -9.95 -0.66
C TYR A 290 1.32 -9.99 -2.01
N PRO A 291 1.96 -11.11 -2.37
CA PRO A 291 2.01 -12.39 -1.64
C PRO A 291 3.28 -12.58 -0.81
N SER A 292 4.12 -11.57 -0.65
CA SER A 292 5.50 -11.71 -0.19
C SER A 292 5.67 -11.82 1.33
N THR A 293 4.72 -11.30 2.14
CA THR A 293 4.82 -11.37 3.61
C THR A 293 5.05 -12.81 4.13
N PRO A 294 6.14 -13.06 4.88
CA PRO A 294 6.44 -14.39 5.36
C PRO A 294 5.46 -14.84 6.45
N PRO A 295 5.22 -16.16 6.58
CA PRO A 295 4.49 -16.70 7.73
C PRO A 295 5.17 -16.33 9.04
N GLY A 296 4.38 -15.96 10.04
CA GLY A 296 4.91 -15.60 11.37
C GLY A 296 5.29 -14.13 11.54
N MET A 297 4.95 -13.29 10.59
CA MET A 297 5.09 -11.82 10.75
C MET A 297 4.33 -11.37 12.02
N PRO A 298 4.98 -10.67 12.97
CA PRO A 298 4.40 -10.40 14.29
C PRO A 298 3.48 -9.15 14.29
N ILE A 299 2.49 -9.09 13.40
CA ILE A 299 1.61 -7.90 13.23
C ILE A 299 0.92 -7.51 14.53
N GLY A 300 0.53 -8.49 15.36
CA GLY A 300 -0.05 -8.23 16.68
C GLY A 300 0.90 -7.47 17.62
N ALA A 301 2.16 -7.88 17.66
CA ALA A 301 3.18 -7.24 18.50
C ALA A 301 3.52 -5.83 18.00
N LEU A 302 3.53 -5.60 16.68
CA LEU A 302 3.70 -4.28 16.08
C LEU A 302 2.58 -3.33 16.54
N ARG A 303 1.33 -3.78 16.44
CA ARG A 303 0.17 -3.02 16.90
C ARG A 303 0.22 -2.70 18.41
N GLU A 304 0.59 -3.67 19.24
CA GLU A 304 0.70 -3.48 20.70
C GLU A 304 1.74 -2.41 21.07
N ARG A 305 2.75 -2.20 20.20
CA ARG A 305 3.76 -1.15 20.32
C ARG A 305 3.36 0.18 19.68
N GLY A 306 2.19 0.26 19.03
CA GLY A 306 1.76 1.46 18.30
C GLY A 306 2.52 1.72 17.01
N ILE A 307 3.26 0.73 16.49
CA ILE A 307 3.95 0.84 15.21
C ILE A 307 2.91 0.82 14.09
N THR A 308 2.92 1.84 13.24
CA THR A 308 2.01 1.95 12.10
C THR A 308 2.32 0.89 11.05
N VAL A 309 1.29 0.15 10.63
CA VAL A 309 1.42 -0.90 9.61
C VAL A 309 0.34 -0.75 8.56
N GLY A 310 0.74 -0.64 7.30
CA GLY A 310 -0.12 -0.74 6.13
C GLY A 310 -0.01 -2.09 5.44
N HIS A 311 -0.88 -2.32 4.46
CA HIS A 311 -0.83 -3.47 3.57
C HIS A 311 -0.85 -3.03 2.12
N GLY A 312 -0.06 -3.68 1.27
CA GLY A 312 -0.01 -3.44 -0.16
C GLY A 312 -0.17 -4.70 -0.99
N SER A 313 -0.53 -4.50 -2.25
CA SER A 313 -0.61 -5.58 -3.24
C SER A 313 0.77 -6.03 -3.72
N ASP A 314 1.79 -5.17 -3.61
CA ASP A 314 3.16 -5.36 -4.08
C ASP A 314 3.19 -5.48 -5.62
N GLU A 315 2.95 -6.65 -6.14
CA GLU A 315 3.05 -7.02 -7.53
C GLU A 315 1.68 -7.40 -8.11
N LEU A 316 1.39 -6.97 -9.36
CA LEU A 316 0.09 -7.19 -10.00
C LEU A 316 0.24 -7.75 -11.43
N ARG A 317 0.18 -9.08 -11.57
CA ARG A 317 0.28 -9.79 -12.87
C ARG A 317 1.52 -9.39 -13.68
N ASP A 318 2.64 -9.33 -13.02
CA ASP A 318 3.90 -8.90 -13.59
C ASP A 318 4.94 -10.02 -13.68
N LEU A 319 6.17 -9.64 -14.01
CA LEU A 319 7.29 -10.58 -14.20
C LEU A 319 7.79 -11.21 -12.89
N TRP A 320 7.38 -10.68 -11.73
CA TRP A 320 7.72 -11.21 -10.42
C TRP A 320 6.65 -12.16 -9.93
N VAL A 321 5.37 -11.74 -10.04
CA VAL A 321 4.22 -12.48 -9.53
C VAL A 321 3.07 -12.46 -10.53
N PRO A 322 2.61 -13.61 -11.04
CA PRO A 322 1.53 -13.67 -12.02
C PRO A 322 0.13 -13.50 -11.40
N HIS A 323 0.06 -13.25 -10.10
CA HIS A 323 -1.18 -13.15 -9.32
C HIS A 323 -1.69 -11.72 -9.22
N GLY A 324 -2.83 -11.57 -8.55
CA GLY A 324 -3.42 -10.30 -8.17
C GLY A 324 -4.51 -9.83 -9.14
N ASN A 325 -5.57 -9.31 -8.54
CA ASN A 325 -6.69 -8.67 -9.22
C ASN A 325 -6.93 -7.25 -8.68
N ALA A 326 -5.98 -6.72 -7.91
CA ALA A 326 -6.05 -5.44 -7.19
C ALA A 326 -7.23 -5.38 -6.18
N ALA A 327 -7.68 -6.54 -5.64
CA ALA A 327 -8.70 -6.60 -4.59
C ALA A 327 -8.02 -6.77 -3.22
N PRO A 328 -8.04 -5.78 -2.32
CA PRO A 328 -7.35 -5.86 -1.03
C PRO A 328 -7.84 -6.99 -0.14
N THR A 329 -9.12 -7.39 -0.27
CA THR A 329 -9.71 -8.50 0.47
C THR A 329 -9.06 -9.85 0.14
N GLU A 330 -8.53 -10.04 -1.09
CA GLU A 330 -7.75 -11.22 -1.46
C GLU A 330 -6.46 -11.31 -0.62
N GLY A 331 -5.73 -10.20 -0.52
CA GLY A 331 -4.54 -10.10 0.31
C GLY A 331 -4.82 -10.40 1.78
N ALA A 332 -5.87 -9.81 2.35
CA ALA A 332 -6.30 -10.08 3.72
C ALA A 332 -6.68 -11.55 3.93
N LEU A 333 -7.39 -12.18 2.99
CA LEU A 333 -7.74 -13.61 3.08
C LEU A 333 -6.48 -14.48 3.11
N VAL A 334 -5.54 -14.25 2.19
CA VAL A 334 -4.28 -15.00 2.15
C VAL A 334 -3.48 -14.80 3.43
N GLN A 335 -3.40 -13.58 3.94
CA GLN A 335 -2.72 -13.30 5.21
C GLN A 335 -3.41 -13.98 6.39
N SER A 336 -4.74 -14.02 6.44
CA SER A 336 -5.48 -14.72 7.51
C SER A 336 -5.12 -16.19 7.62
N LEU A 337 -4.71 -16.81 6.50
CA LEU A 337 -4.32 -18.21 6.43
C LEU A 337 -2.81 -18.45 6.66
N ARG A 338 -1.97 -17.44 6.38
CA ARG A 338 -0.51 -17.58 6.36
C ARG A 338 0.20 -17.04 7.59
N LEU A 339 -0.32 -15.97 8.22
CA LEU A 339 0.42 -15.25 9.26
C LEU A 339 0.71 -16.07 10.48
N ASP A 340 -0.19 -16.94 10.91
CA ASP A 340 0.13 -17.91 11.96
C ASP A 340 -0.59 -19.26 11.78
N ARG A 341 -0.02 -20.29 12.42
CA ARG A 341 -0.60 -21.65 12.43
C ARG A 341 -1.74 -21.81 13.43
N SER A 342 -1.95 -20.83 14.30
CA SER A 342 -3.00 -20.83 15.34
C SER A 342 -4.31 -20.28 14.82
N TYR A 343 -4.34 -19.82 13.58
CA TYR A 343 -5.50 -19.14 12.95
C TYR A 343 -5.97 -17.90 13.72
N THR A 344 -5.08 -17.21 14.43
CA THR A 344 -5.40 -15.99 15.19
C THR A 344 -6.02 -14.94 14.28
N TYR A 345 -5.49 -14.77 13.08
CA TYR A 345 -5.97 -13.82 12.10
C TYR A 345 -7.23 -14.27 11.35
N SER A 346 -7.70 -15.50 11.56
CA SER A 346 -9.02 -15.98 11.10
C SER A 346 -10.12 -15.79 12.14
N THR A 347 -9.81 -15.25 13.32
CA THR A 347 -10.80 -14.84 14.32
C THR A 347 -11.41 -13.48 13.98
N ASN A 348 -12.58 -13.14 14.54
CA ASN A 348 -13.19 -11.84 14.32
C ASN A 348 -12.25 -10.66 14.66
N PRO A 349 -11.54 -10.64 15.80
CA PRO A 349 -10.54 -9.61 16.08
C PRO A 349 -9.37 -9.61 15.10
N GLY A 350 -8.89 -10.79 14.69
CA GLY A 350 -7.81 -10.92 13.72
C GLY A 350 -8.18 -10.38 12.35
N LEU A 351 -9.37 -10.73 11.84
CA LEU A 351 -9.89 -10.21 10.58
C LEU A 351 -10.14 -8.69 10.63
N ALA A 352 -10.67 -8.18 11.74
CA ALA A 352 -10.81 -6.74 11.93
C ALA A 352 -9.44 -6.02 11.93
N HIS A 353 -8.41 -6.68 12.47
CA HIS A 353 -7.06 -6.14 12.43
C HIS A 353 -6.49 -6.14 11.00
N LEU A 354 -6.65 -7.22 10.24
CA LEU A 354 -6.26 -7.24 8.83
C LEU A 354 -7.00 -6.19 8.01
N TRP A 355 -8.30 -6.00 8.26
CA TRP A 355 -9.08 -4.93 7.64
C TRP A 355 -8.51 -3.54 7.94
N ASN A 356 -8.06 -3.32 9.16
CA ASN A 356 -7.42 -2.05 9.53
C ASN A 356 -6.16 -1.76 8.72
N LEU A 357 -5.36 -2.79 8.37
CA LEU A 357 -4.17 -2.61 7.53
C LEU A 357 -4.50 -2.12 6.12
N LEU A 358 -5.69 -2.50 5.59
CA LEU A 358 -6.17 -2.10 4.27
C LEU A 358 -6.85 -0.73 4.26
N THR A 359 -7.12 -0.17 5.42
CA THR A 359 -7.90 1.05 5.61
C THR A 359 -7.12 2.06 6.45
N HIS A 360 -7.47 2.26 7.71
CA HIS A 360 -6.85 3.26 8.58
C HIS A 360 -5.33 3.06 8.77
N GLY A 361 -4.84 1.83 8.88
CA GLY A 361 -3.40 1.57 8.99
C GLY A 361 -2.63 2.03 7.75
N GLY A 362 -3.19 1.76 6.56
CA GLY A 362 -2.63 2.28 5.31
C GLY A 362 -2.74 3.81 5.23
N ALA A 363 -3.89 4.38 5.63
CA ALA A 363 -4.11 5.82 5.62
C ALA A 363 -3.18 6.57 6.57
N ASP A 364 -2.98 6.04 7.79
CA ASP A 364 -2.05 6.59 8.77
C ASP A 364 -0.60 6.54 8.24
N LEU A 365 -0.23 5.43 7.56
CA LEU A 365 1.10 5.25 6.99
C LEU A 365 1.38 6.23 5.84
N LEU A 366 0.39 6.51 5.01
CA LEU A 366 0.48 7.46 3.90
C LEU A 366 0.18 8.92 4.33
N GLY A 367 -0.18 9.16 5.59
CA GLY A 367 -0.51 10.50 6.06
C GLY A 367 -1.76 11.11 5.40
N ILE A 368 -2.77 10.29 5.03
CA ILE A 368 -3.96 10.75 4.32
C ILE A 368 -4.85 11.56 5.27
N GLU A 369 -4.87 12.86 5.08
CA GLU A 369 -5.71 13.76 5.88
C GLU A 369 -7.20 13.58 5.58
N GLY A 370 -8.02 13.59 6.64
CA GLY A 370 -9.47 13.48 6.51
C GLY A 370 -9.97 12.10 6.05
N TYR A 371 -9.18 11.04 6.22
CA TYR A 371 -9.60 9.67 5.94
C TYR A 371 -10.62 9.18 6.98
N GLY A 372 -11.82 8.84 6.53
CA GLY A 372 -12.89 8.40 7.43
C GLY A 372 -14.29 8.66 6.90
N VAL A 373 -15.32 8.38 7.72
CA VAL A 373 -16.75 8.63 7.42
C VAL A 373 -17.32 9.58 8.48
N GLU A 374 -16.79 10.81 8.52
CA GLU A 374 -17.19 11.87 9.42
C GLU A 374 -17.65 13.11 8.64
N VAL A 375 -18.45 13.95 9.30
CA VAL A 375 -18.88 15.22 8.72
C VAL A 375 -17.67 16.12 8.44
N GLY A 376 -17.56 16.57 7.20
CA GLY A 376 -16.50 17.45 6.71
C GLY A 376 -15.35 16.72 6.03
N THR A 377 -15.27 15.37 6.10
CA THR A 377 -14.26 14.61 5.35
C THR A 377 -14.67 14.46 3.89
N PRO A 378 -13.70 14.25 2.96
CA PRO A 378 -14.01 13.88 1.58
C PRO A 378 -14.92 12.64 1.53
N ALA A 379 -15.88 12.65 0.61
CA ALA A 379 -16.78 11.51 0.42
C ALA A 379 -16.13 10.47 -0.50
N ASP A 380 -15.08 9.81 -0.01
CA ASP A 380 -14.35 8.73 -0.64
C ASP A 380 -14.82 7.40 0.00
N LEU A 381 -15.91 6.85 -0.52
CA LEU A 381 -16.66 5.77 0.11
C LEU A 381 -16.73 4.54 -0.78
N VAL A 382 -16.74 3.39 -0.15
CA VAL A 382 -17.00 2.10 -0.79
C VAL A 382 -18.17 1.41 -0.13
N VAL A 383 -19.08 0.87 -0.94
CA VAL A 383 -20.17 -0.01 -0.52
C VAL A 383 -19.82 -1.43 -0.99
N MET A 384 -19.79 -2.40 -0.08
CA MET A 384 -19.54 -3.81 -0.40
C MET A 384 -20.73 -4.68 0.02
N ASP A 385 -21.04 -5.70 -0.79
CA ASP A 385 -22.10 -6.68 -0.49
C ASP A 385 -21.69 -7.61 0.66
N ALA A 386 -21.56 -7.04 1.81
CA ALA A 386 -21.17 -7.74 3.04
C ALA A 386 -21.78 -7.06 4.27
N PRO A 387 -22.21 -7.83 5.30
CA PRO A 387 -22.74 -7.25 6.54
C PRO A 387 -21.64 -6.74 7.49
N SER A 388 -20.36 -7.02 7.23
CA SER A 388 -19.22 -6.61 8.07
C SER A 388 -17.88 -6.76 7.37
N PRO A 389 -16.81 -6.12 7.88
CA PRO A 389 -15.44 -6.31 7.39
C PRO A 389 -14.99 -7.77 7.38
N GLN A 390 -15.34 -8.54 8.40
CA GLN A 390 -14.99 -9.95 8.50
C GLN A 390 -15.60 -10.77 7.36
N TRP A 391 -16.88 -10.52 7.07
CA TRP A 391 -17.56 -11.20 5.97
C TRP A 391 -17.09 -10.72 4.60
N ALA A 392 -16.70 -9.44 4.48
CA ALA A 392 -16.08 -8.94 3.25
C ALA A 392 -14.79 -9.72 2.91
N VAL A 393 -13.93 -9.99 3.91
CA VAL A 393 -12.71 -10.78 3.73
C VAL A 393 -13.03 -12.26 3.50
N LEU A 394 -13.82 -12.90 4.38
CA LEU A 394 -14.07 -14.34 4.31
C LEU A 394 -14.90 -14.74 3.08
N GLY A 395 -15.84 -13.91 2.70
CA GLY A 395 -16.73 -14.13 1.55
C GLY A 395 -16.15 -13.65 0.23
N GLN A 396 -15.04 -12.89 0.25
CA GLN A 396 -14.53 -12.19 -0.93
C GLN A 396 -15.65 -11.39 -1.60
N ALA A 397 -16.29 -10.53 -0.80
CA ALA A 397 -17.49 -9.82 -1.19
C ALA A 397 -17.24 -8.87 -2.37
N ASP A 398 -18.22 -8.76 -3.22
CA ASP A 398 -18.18 -7.85 -4.37
C ASP A 398 -18.31 -6.39 -3.93
N THR A 399 -17.66 -5.49 -4.66
CA THR A 399 -17.83 -4.04 -4.52
C THR A 399 -19.05 -3.60 -5.31
N GLU A 400 -20.05 -3.05 -4.61
CA GLU A 400 -21.28 -2.56 -5.24
C GLU A 400 -21.11 -1.16 -5.79
N TYR A 401 -20.55 -0.24 -4.97
CA TYR A 401 -20.31 1.14 -5.37
C TYR A 401 -18.97 1.63 -4.88
N VAL A 402 -18.30 2.42 -5.73
CA VAL A 402 -17.15 3.24 -5.35
C VAL A 402 -17.49 4.70 -5.60
N ILE A 403 -17.36 5.51 -4.57
CA ILE A 403 -17.65 6.94 -4.57
C ILE A 403 -16.35 7.68 -4.30
N ARG A 404 -15.97 8.54 -5.22
CA ARG A 404 -14.79 9.39 -5.13
C ARG A 404 -15.21 10.86 -5.06
N ARG A 405 -14.91 11.52 -3.95
CA ARG A 405 -15.30 12.93 -3.72
C ARG A 405 -16.76 13.18 -4.08
N GLY A 406 -17.65 12.30 -3.60
CA GLY A 406 -19.11 12.39 -3.80
C GLY A 406 -19.60 11.98 -5.21
N LYS A 407 -18.73 11.55 -6.11
CA LYS A 407 -19.08 11.06 -7.44
C LYS A 407 -18.98 9.54 -7.48
N VAL A 408 -20.02 8.86 -7.94
CA VAL A 408 -19.94 7.42 -8.20
C VAL A 408 -19.02 7.20 -9.38
N VAL A 409 -17.93 6.46 -9.18
CA VAL A 409 -16.89 6.18 -10.19
C VAL A 409 -16.87 4.73 -10.62
N ALA A 410 -17.41 3.80 -9.78
CA ALA A 410 -17.64 2.41 -10.18
C ALA A 410 -18.95 1.88 -9.58
N GLU A 411 -19.60 0.97 -10.32
CA GLU A 411 -20.79 0.23 -9.93
C GLU A 411 -20.61 -1.24 -10.31
N GLU A 412 -21.01 -2.18 -9.44
CA GLU A 412 -20.95 -3.63 -9.67
C GLU A 412 -19.57 -4.09 -10.20
N GLY A 413 -18.48 -3.59 -9.62
CA GLY A 413 -17.11 -3.94 -9.99
C GLY A 413 -16.66 -3.39 -11.36
N ALA A 414 -17.35 -2.42 -11.94
CA ALA A 414 -16.99 -1.80 -13.21
C ALA A 414 -16.99 -0.26 -13.13
N LEU A 415 -16.01 0.38 -13.80
CA LEU A 415 -15.98 1.84 -13.87
C LEU A 415 -17.17 2.37 -14.70
N VAL A 416 -17.73 3.50 -14.23
CA VAL A 416 -18.86 4.21 -14.88
C VAL A 416 -18.50 5.63 -15.33
N VAL A 417 -17.22 5.96 -15.33
CA VAL A 417 -16.66 7.27 -15.69
C VAL A 417 -15.56 7.15 -16.72
#